data_aa2d85d4a796111b82bc30b5cd2570fe
#
_entry.id   aa2d85d4a796111b82bc30b5cd2570fe
#
_cell.length_a   1.000
_cell.length_b   1.000
_cell.length_c   1.000
_cell.angle_alpha   90.00
_cell.angle_beta   90.00
_cell.angle_gamma   90.00
#
_symmetry.space_group_name_H-M   'P 1'
#
loop_
_entity.id
_entity.type
_entity.pdbx_description
1 polymer ?
#
loop_
_entity_poly.entity_id
_entity_poly.type
_entity_poly.pdbx_seq_one_letter_code
_entity_poly.pdbx_strand_id
1 'polypeptide(L)'
;MTMNNEPVPEAGITAGEFFPLRPEAHPMIYAYEDGNPDYKGLLKVGYTAIDVRQRVAQQYPTKRPDGKVPYRIVFEESAMYPDGSNFNDHDVHRALVKRGFSNVGGEWFKCSVDDLRAAYIAVRN
;
A
#
# COMPACT_ATOMS: atom_id res chain seq x y z
N MET A 1 17.57 27.83 0.56
CA MET A 1 17.53 28.76 0.22
C MET A 1 17.22 29.11 -0.22
N THR A 2 17.59 28.22 0.39
CA THR A 2 17.55 28.88 0.25
C THR A 2 17.22 28.73 -0.07
N MET A 3 17.29 28.02 0.43
CA MET A 3 17.10 28.54 0.20
C MET A 3 16.96 28.56 -0.09
N ASN A 4 17.22 27.82 0.58
CA ASN A 4 17.16 28.54 0.31
C ASN A 4 16.91 28.66 0.01
N ASN A 5 16.98 28.01 0.76
CA ASN A 5 16.78 28.83 0.52
C ASN A 5 16.27 29.01 0.34
N GLU A 6 15.96 28.43 0.71
CA GLU A 6 15.50 29.20 0.62
C GLU A 6 14.93 29.47 0.61
N PRO A 7 15.25 28.88 1.31
CA PRO A 7 14.80 29.62 1.37
C PRO A 7 14.26 29.81 1.33
N VAL A 8 14.02 29.57 1.83
CA VAL A 8 13.49 30.36 1.82
C VAL A 8 12.89 30.45 1.80
N PRO A 9 12.74 30.01 2.09
CA PRO A 9 12.16 30.59 2.09
C PRO A 9 11.72 30.76 2.00
N GLU A 10 11.62 30.25 2.39
CA GLU A 10 11.09 30.84 2.20
C GLU A 10 10.40 30.81 2.21
N ALA A 11 10.71 30.15 2.71
CA ALA A 11 10.08 30.40 2.62
C ALA A 11 9.45 30.19 2.66
N GLY A 12 9.32 29.69 2.98
CA GLY A 12 8.64 29.87 2.94
C GLY A 12 8.07 29.38 2.94
N ILE A 13 8.04 29.16 3.20
CA ILE A 13 7.41 29.08 3.02
C ILE A 13 7.12 28.55 3.32
N THR A 14 7.17 28.07 3.55
CA THR A 14 6.80 27.87 3.61
C THR A 14 6.60 27.21 3.64
N ALA A 15 6.78 26.83 3.78
CA ALA A 15 6.57 26.50 3.54
C ALA A 15 6.14 26.16 3.47
N GLY A 16 5.89 25.71 3.43
CA GLY A 16 5.42 25.78 3.30
C GLY A 16 5.12 25.90 2.86
N GLU A 17 4.99 25.92 2.94
CA GLU A 17 4.76 26.21 2.44
C GLU A 17 4.93 26.15 1.73
N PHE A 18 5.03 26.08 1.87
CA PHE A 18 5.24 25.86 1.28
C PHE A 18 5.45 25.09 0.94
N PHE A 19 5.57 24.98 0.83
CA PHE A 19 5.62 24.07 0.70
C PHE A 19 4.87 23.45 0.51
N PRO A 20 5.12 23.54 -0.47
CA PRO A 20 3.89 22.84 -0.46
C PRO A 20 3.88 21.92 0.68
N LEU A 21 2.90 22.01 1.32
CA LEU A 21 2.69 21.06 2.29
C LEU A 21 2.68 19.73 1.64
N ARG A 22 3.68 18.98 1.92
CA ARG A 22 3.61 17.60 1.60
C ARG A 22 2.49 17.03 2.44
N PRO A 23 1.48 16.38 1.85
CA PRO A 23 0.47 15.67 2.63
C PRO A 23 1.21 14.71 3.55
N GLU A 24 0.74 14.59 4.76
CA GLU A 24 1.30 13.59 5.65
C GLU A 24 1.24 12.24 4.98
N ALA A 25 2.31 11.47 5.12
CA ALA A 25 2.31 10.13 4.60
C ALA A 25 1.28 9.31 5.38
N HIS A 26 0.40 8.66 4.63
CA HIS A 26 -0.56 7.72 5.21
C HIS A 26 -0.16 6.34 4.76
N PRO A 27 0.67 5.64 5.55
CA PRO A 27 1.07 4.28 5.17
C PRO A 27 -0.15 3.37 5.13
N MET A 28 -0.21 2.57 4.08
CA MET A 28 -1.36 1.72 3.80
C MET A 28 -0.92 0.28 3.59
N ILE A 29 -1.74 -0.64 4.06
CA ILE A 29 -1.71 -2.03 3.61
C ILE A 29 -2.74 -2.12 2.50
N TYR A 30 -2.35 -2.72 1.39
CA TYR A 30 -3.26 -2.91 0.26
C TYR A 30 -3.16 -4.33 -0.24
N ALA A 31 -4.18 -4.74 -0.97
CA ALA A 31 -4.11 -6.00 -1.70
C ALA A 31 -4.89 -5.88 -3.01
N TYR A 32 -4.43 -6.63 -3.99
CA TYR A 32 -5.14 -6.70 -5.26
C TYR A 32 -5.10 -8.13 -5.79
N GLU A 33 -6.04 -8.39 -6.68
CA GLU A 33 -6.07 -9.63 -7.45
C GLU A 33 -5.70 -9.32 -8.89
N ASP A 34 -5.05 -10.26 -9.54
CA ASP A 34 -4.71 -10.16 -10.95
C ASP A 34 -5.77 -10.92 -11.75
N GLY A 35 -6.15 -10.38 -12.90
CA GLY A 35 -7.17 -10.99 -13.74
C GLY A 35 -6.73 -12.23 -14.51
N ASN A 36 -5.45 -12.58 -14.44
CA ASN A 36 -4.93 -13.79 -15.07
C ASN A 36 -5.54 -15.01 -14.38
N PRO A 37 -6.18 -15.93 -15.11
CA PRO A 37 -6.78 -17.13 -14.51
C PRO A 37 -5.80 -17.96 -13.68
N ASP A 38 -4.51 -17.91 -14.00
CA ASP A 38 -3.49 -18.64 -13.25
C ASP A 38 -3.33 -18.11 -11.82
N TYR A 39 -3.81 -16.88 -11.55
CA TYR A 39 -3.70 -16.24 -10.25
C TYR A 39 -5.01 -16.23 -9.48
N LYS A 40 -5.97 -17.03 -9.95
CA LYS A 40 -7.28 -17.10 -9.29
C LYS A 40 -7.13 -17.56 -7.85
N GLY A 41 -7.78 -16.85 -6.94
CA GLY A 41 -7.72 -17.18 -5.51
C GLY A 41 -6.50 -16.62 -4.80
N LEU A 42 -5.66 -15.87 -5.50
CA LEU A 42 -4.46 -15.25 -4.91
C LEU A 42 -4.66 -13.77 -4.71
N LEU A 43 -4.11 -13.24 -3.63
CA LEU A 43 -4.03 -11.82 -3.37
C LEU A 43 -2.57 -11.41 -3.23
N LYS A 44 -2.21 -10.32 -3.87
CA LYS A 44 -0.92 -9.69 -3.61
C LYS A 44 -1.11 -8.69 -2.48
N VAL A 45 -0.38 -8.87 -1.38
CA VAL A 45 -0.52 -8.07 -0.16
C VAL A 45 0.73 -7.22 0.00
N GLY A 46 0.56 -5.91 -0.04
CA GLY A 46 1.68 -4.99 -0.03
C GLY A 46 1.50 -3.82 0.93
N TYR A 47 2.54 -3.01 1.00
CA TYR A 47 2.60 -1.81 1.82
C TYR A 47 3.02 -0.65 0.93
N THR A 48 2.45 0.52 1.18
CA THR A 48 2.86 1.72 0.47
C THR A 48 2.71 2.95 1.36
N ALA A 49 3.60 3.93 1.18
CA ALA A 49 3.48 5.25 1.78
C ALA A 49 2.94 6.28 0.78
N ILE A 50 2.67 5.86 -0.45
CA ILE A 50 2.05 6.72 -1.47
C ILE A 50 0.64 6.22 -1.76
N ASP A 51 -0.08 6.92 -2.62
CA ASP A 51 -1.41 6.50 -3.02
C ASP A 51 -1.42 5.06 -3.52
N VAL A 52 -2.38 4.25 -3.04
CA VAL A 52 -2.45 2.83 -3.36
C VAL A 52 -2.60 2.62 -4.88
N ARG A 53 -3.46 3.39 -5.53
CA ARG A 53 -3.68 3.24 -6.98
C ARG A 53 -2.42 3.52 -7.75
N GLN A 54 -1.69 4.55 -7.35
CA GLN A 54 -0.42 4.90 -7.98
C GLN A 54 0.61 3.78 -7.77
N ARG A 55 0.68 3.25 -6.54
CA ARG A 55 1.63 2.18 -6.22
C ARG A 55 1.36 0.92 -7.01
N VAL A 56 0.10 0.51 -7.09
CA VAL A 56 -0.26 -0.70 -7.85
C VAL A 56 0.00 -0.49 -9.34
N ALA A 57 -0.31 0.69 -9.87
CA ALA A 57 -0.05 0.99 -11.28
C ALA A 57 1.43 0.88 -11.63
N GLN A 58 2.33 1.19 -10.70
CA GLN A 58 3.77 1.04 -10.92
C GLN A 58 4.18 -0.41 -11.15
N GLN A 59 3.40 -1.36 -10.69
CA GLN A 59 3.67 -2.79 -10.88
C GLN A 59 3.17 -3.30 -12.21
N TYR A 60 2.41 -2.47 -12.93
CA TYR A 60 1.85 -2.80 -14.25
C TYR A 60 2.13 -1.64 -15.21
N PRO A 61 3.39 -1.43 -15.58
CA PRO A 61 3.78 -0.22 -16.34
C PRO A 61 3.26 -0.20 -17.76
N THR A 62 2.94 -1.36 -18.34
CA THR A 62 2.44 -1.42 -19.71
C THR A 62 0.97 -1.03 -19.74
N LYS A 63 0.65 0.01 -20.51
CA LYS A 63 -0.73 0.49 -20.64
C LYS A 63 -1.41 -0.19 -21.79
N ARG A 64 -2.69 -0.58 -21.59
CA ARG A 64 -3.50 -1.16 -22.64
C ARG A 64 -4.15 -0.05 -23.47
N PRO A 65 -4.31 -0.25 -24.78
CA PRO A 65 -4.96 0.76 -25.63
C PRO A 65 -6.39 1.08 -25.21
N ASP A 66 -7.11 0.11 -24.62
CA ASP A 66 -8.48 0.30 -24.18
C ASP A 66 -8.59 0.97 -22.80
N GLY A 67 -7.47 1.30 -22.17
CA GLY A 67 -7.43 1.93 -20.86
C GLY A 67 -7.73 0.99 -19.71
N LYS A 68 -8.00 -0.28 -19.96
CA LYS A 68 -8.30 -1.25 -18.91
C LYS A 68 -7.04 -1.70 -18.20
N VAL A 69 -7.18 -2.05 -16.92
CA VAL A 69 -6.08 -2.57 -16.12
C VAL A 69 -6.30 -4.05 -15.82
N PRO A 70 -5.21 -4.84 -15.71
CA PRO A 70 -5.32 -6.29 -15.52
C PRO A 70 -5.45 -6.70 -14.05
N TYR A 71 -5.81 -5.80 -13.18
CA TYR A 71 -5.88 -6.05 -11.75
C TYR A 71 -7.08 -5.34 -11.13
N ARG A 72 -7.44 -5.74 -9.91
CA ARG A 72 -8.49 -5.07 -9.14
C ARG A 72 -8.02 -4.93 -7.69
N ILE A 73 -7.99 -3.71 -7.18
CA ILE A 73 -7.65 -3.45 -5.79
C ILE A 73 -8.85 -3.85 -4.93
N VAL A 74 -8.62 -4.71 -3.96
CA VAL A 74 -9.69 -5.29 -3.14
C VAL A 74 -9.56 -4.96 -1.66
N PHE A 75 -8.45 -4.36 -1.24
CA PHE A 75 -8.20 -4.05 0.16
C PHE A 75 -7.31 -2.82 0.28
N GLU A 76 -7.73 -1.86 1.10
CA GLU A 76 -6.96 -0.65 1.40
C GLU A 76 -7.27 -0.27 2.84
N GLU A 77 -6.28 -0.39 3.73
CA GLU A 77 -6.46 -0.02 5.13
C GLU A 77 -5.18 0.62 5.67
N SER A 78 -5.33 1.42 6.71
CA SER A 78 -4.21 2.11 7.33
C SER A 78 -3.19 1.11 7.90
N ALA A 79 -1.91 1.39 7.70
CA ALA A 79 -0.81 0.62 8.30
C ALA A 79 -0.32 1.27 9.59
N MET A 80 -1.23 1.91 10.33
CA MET A 80 -0.88 2.56 11.58
C MET A 80 -1.57 1.86 12.74
N TYR A 81 -0.81 1.69 13.81
CA TYR A 81 -1.38 1.28 15.10
C TYR A 81 -2.19 2.43 15.70
N PRO A 82 -3.09 2.14 16.67
CA PRO A 82 -3.83 3.22 17.33
C PRO A 82 -2.96 4.28 17.98
N ASP A 83 -1.73 3.95 18.35
CA ASP A 83 -0.80 4.90 18.98
C ASP A 83 -0.05 5.77 17.95
N GLY A 84 -0.34 5.61 16.65
CA GLY A 84 0.29 6.40 15.60
C GLY A 84 1.56 5.81 15.02
N SER A 85 2.11 4.74 15.60
CA SER A 85 3.25 4.05 15.00
C SER A 85 2.78 3.19 13.83
N ASN A 86 3.73 2.73 13.01
CA ASN A 86 3.44 2.00 11.78
C ASN A 86 3.78 0.53 11.90
N PHE A 87 3.05 -0.28 11.16
CA PHE A 87 3.47 -1.65 10.83
C PHE A 87 3.57 -1.75 9.30
N ASN A 88 4.01 -2.88 8.79
CA ASN A 88 4.18 -3.04 7.35
C ASN A 88 3.53 -4.34 6.87
N ASP A 89 3.68 -4.60 5.57
CA ASP A 89 3.10 -5.80 4.96
C ASP A 89 3.69 -7.09 5.51
N HIS A 90 4.96 -7.09 5.94
CA HIS A 90 5.57 -8.29 6.51
C HIS A 90 4.87 -8.74 7.78
N ASP A 91 4.38 -7.81 8.59
CA ASP A 91 3.61 -8.13 9.78
C ASP A 91 2.31 -8.86 9.41
N VAL A 92 1.64 -8.37 8.36
CA VAL A 92 0.41 -8.98 7.86
C VAL A 92 0.71 -10.32 7.21
N HIS A 93 1.82 -10.43 6.46
CA HIS A 93 2.25 -11.70 5.86
C HIS A 93 2.46 -12.77 6.93
N ARG A 94 3.15 -12.41 8.01
CA ARG A 94 3.36 -13.35 9.12
C ARG A 94 2.04 -13.78 9.76
N ALA A 95 1.11 -12.85 9.91
CA ALA A 95 -0.19 -13.17 10.48
C ALA A 95 -0.98 -14.14 9.58
N LEU A 96 -0.90 -13.95 8.26
CA LEU A 96 -1.54 -14.86 7.32
C LEU A 96 -0.95 -16.26 7.40
N VAL A 97 0.38 -16.37 7.41
CA VAL A 97 1.05 -17.66 7.51
C VAL A 97 0.70 -18.34 8.83
N LYS A 98 0.71 -17.60 9.92
CA LYS A 98 0.36 -18.14 11.24
C LYS A 98 -1.06 -18.66 11.27
N ARG A 99 -1.96 -18.07 10.51
CA ARG A 99 -3.35 -18.49 10.42
C ARG A 99 -3.56 -19.62 9.42
N GLY A 100 -2.50 -20.11 8.79
CA GLY A 100 -2.55 -21.27 7.92
C GLY A 100 -2.71 -20.97 6.43
N PHE A 101 -2.60 -19.71 6.03
CA PHE A 101 -2.72 -19.35 4.61
C PHE A 101 -1.37 -19.44 3.92
N SER A 102 -1.34 -20.01 2.72
CA SER A 102 -0.09 -20.28 2.02
C SER A 102 0.44 -19.05 1.32
N ASN A 103 1.73 -18.77 1.55
CA ASN A 103 2.49 -17.86 0.72
C ASN A 103 2.95 -18.64 -0.51
N VAL A 104 2.50 -18.24 -1.67
CA VAL A 104 2.80 -18.96 -2.91
C VAL A 104 3.96 -18.34 -3.69
N GLY A 105 4.60 -17.32 -3.11
CA GLY A 105 5.77 -16.68 -3.67
C GLY A 105 5.70 -15.16 -3.47
N GLY A 106 6.82 -14.57 -3.03
CA GLY A 106 6.88 -13.13 -2.79
C GLY A 106 5.78 -12.65 -1.87
N GLU A 107 4.97 -11.71 -2.35
CA GLU A 107 3.89 -11.11 -1.59
C GLU A 107 2.51 -11.69 -1.94
N TRP A 108 2.48 -12.83 -2.63
CA TRP A 108 1.25 -13.47 -3.05
C TRP A 108 0.79 -14.53 -2.06
N PHE A 109 -0.49 -14.46 -1.69
CA PHE A 109 -1.07 -15.38 -0.70
C PHE A 109 -2.35 -15.99 -1.22
N LYS A 110 -2.53 -17.27 -0.94
CA LYS A 110 -3.78 -17.95 -1.27
C LYS A 110 -4.76 -17.72 -0.12
N CYS A 111 -5.55 -16.68 -0.24
CA CYS A 111 -6.52 -16.29 0.79
C CYS A 111 -7.61 -15.42 0.17
N SER A 112 -8.70 -15.28 0.91
CA SER A 112 -9.78 -14.36 0.54
C SER A 112 -9.53 -12.98 1.16
N VAL A 113 -10.33 -11.99 0.74
CA VAL A 113 -10.30 -10.67 1.36
C VAL A 113 -10.69 -10.75 2.83
N ASP A 114 -11.65 -11.60 3.18
CA ASP A 114 -12.06 -11.77 4.58
C ASP A 114 -10.94 -12.37 5.42
N ASP A 115 -10.19 -13.33 4.87
CA ASP A 115 -9.04 -13.90 5.54
C ASP A 115 -7.97 -12.85 5.78
N LEU A 116 -7.72 -12.03 4.78
CA LEU A 116 -6.76 -10.93 4.88
C LEU A 116 -7.21 -9.92 5.93
N ARG A 117 -8.48 -9.57 5.94
CA ARG A 117 -9.01 -8.59 6.90
C ARG A 117 -8.84 -9.10 8.33
N ALA A 118 -9.11 -10.37 8.56
CA ALA A 118 -8.93 -10.97 9.89
C ALA A 118 -7.46 -10.91 10.33
N ALA A 119 -6.53 -11.21 9.42
CA ALA A 119 -5.10 -11.12 9.72
C ALA A 119 -4.67 -9.67 9.99
N TYR A 120 -5.18 -8.74 9.20
CA TYR A 120 -4.91 -7.31 9.37
C TYR A 120 -5.38 -6.82 10.74
N ILE A 121 -6.60 -7.18 11.13
CA ILE A 121 -7.15 -6.80 12.43
C ILE A 121 -6.30 -7.37 13.56
N ALA A 122 -5.84 -8.62 13.43
CA ALA A 122 -5.01 -9.25 14.44
C ALA A 122 -3.66 -8.52 14.62
N VAL A 123 -3.11 -8.00 13.52
CA VAL A 123 -1.86 -7.22 13.59
C VAL A 123 -2.11 -5.88 14.25
N ARG A 124 -3.18 -5.19 13.85
CA ARG A 124 -3.44 -3.83 14.28
C ARG A 124 -3.84 -3.74 15.75
N ASN A 125 -4.48 -4.75 16.27
CA ASN A 125 -4.92 -4.79 17.68
C ASN A 125 -3.91 -5.51 18.62
#